data_9c3b82de50c3b483a5f2ba5e7b6533d2
#
_entry.id   9c3b82de50c3b483a5f2ba5e7b6533d2
#
_cell.length_a   1.000
_cell.length_b   1.000
_cell.length_c   1.000
_cell.angle_alpha   90.00
_cell.angle_beta   90.00
_cell.angle_gamma   90.00
#
_symmetry.space_group_name_H-M   'P 1'
#
loop_
_entity.id
_entity.type
_entity.pdbx_description
1 polymer ?
#
loop_
_entity_poly.entity_id
_entity_poly.type
_entity_poly.pdbx_seq_one_letter_code
_entity_poly.pdbx_strand_id
1 'polypeptide(L)'
;MVRDGRAYKYAKWAVSETEGMVPHYVKVQAQQWMDIVDDYNEDAYVDEKEFEKICNLLKLMIHPDVHCSIYDAMEDYAWLLITATLCTMWREGSEIYDDNKVNFASCKIRYYTTALLEISRKNHKTFYCAVIIILLMLTGVGFGRYFSVAPTLAQSSEVKLAVRKILKSSPLLMDEEDPAFKILRSEVTCNINESDFTPLAYSNDNLDSRLANAFVADEAGGMDSYPLEAMRSSQIEIINNLGMVISTQYPNDDN
;
A
#
# COMPACT_ATOMS: atom_id res chain seq x y z
N MET A 1 -1.33 -20.07 -9.39
CA MET A 1 -1.74 -19.71 -8.02
C MET A 1 -2.39 -18.34 -7.95
N VAL A 2 -1.87 -17.29 -8.58
CA VAL A 2 -2.51 -15.96 -8.61
C VAL A 2 -3.84 -15.98 -9.36
N ARG A 3 -3.91 -16.67 -10.51
CA ARG A 3 -5.13 -16.83 -11.34
C ARG A 3 -6.31 -17.51 -10.64
N ASP A 4 -6.06 -18.32 -9.61
CA ASP A 4 -7.09 -18.97 -8.80
C ASP A 4 -7.37 -18.23 -7.49
N GLY A 5 -6.60 -17.16 -7.22
CA GLY A 5 -6.63 -16.40 -5.99
C GLY A 5 -7.84 -15.46 -5.87
N ARG A 6 -8.05 -14.95 -4.67
CA ARG A 6 -9.16 -14.01 -4.36
C ARG A 6 -9.06 -12.71 -5.15
N ALA A 7 -7.84 -12.17 -5.35
CA ALA A 7 -7.60 -10.96 -6.15
C ALA A 7 -8.11 -11.13 -7.59
N TYR A 8 -7.77 -12.23 -8.27
CA TYR A 8 -8.18 -12.49 -9.64
C TYR A 8 -9.70 -12.74 -9.75
N LYS A 9 -10.27 -13.47 -8.79
CA LYS A 9 -11.73 -13.69 -8.73
C LYS A 9 -12.50 -12.39 -8.56
N TYR A 10 -12.01 -11.50 -7.69
CA TYR A 10 -12.60 -10.16 -7.52
C TYR A 10 -12.46 -9.32 -8.80
N ALA A 11 -11.28 -9.28 -9.42
CA ALA A 11 -11.07 -8.54 -10.66
C ALA A 11 -12.01 -9.02 -11.77
N LYS A 12 -12.13 -10.34 -11.94
CA LYS A 12 -13.05 -10.95 -12.92
C LYS A 12 -14.51 -10.60 -12.65
N TRP A 13 -14.93 -10.66 -11.38
CA TRP A 13 -16.28 -10.24 -10.98
C TRP A 13 -16.48 -8.75 -11.26
N ALA A 14 -15.55 -7.88 -10.86
CA ALA A 14 -15.66 -6.44 -11.03
C ALA A 14 -15.81 -6.04 -12.51
N VAL A 15 -15.03 -6.67 -13.40
CA VAL A 15 -15.13 -6.43 -14.87
C VAL A 15 -16.47 -6.90 -15.44
N SER A 16 -16.98 -8.06 -15.00
CA SER A 16 -18.23 -8.64 -15.49
C SER A 16 -19.49 -8.03 -14.90
N GLU A 17 -19.37 -7.23 -13.83
CA GLU A 17 -20.51 -6.64 -13.14
C GLU A 17 -21.24 -5.60 -14.02
N THR A 18 -22.57 -5.67 -14.13
CA THR A 18 -23.40 -4.85 -15.02
C THR A 18 -24.46 -4.03 -14.30
N GLU A 19 -24.64 -4.22 -12.99
CA GLU A 19 -25.68 -3.55 -12.19
C GLU A 19 -25.25 -2.17 -11.65
N GLY A 20 -24.02 -1.74 -11.99
CA GLY A 20 -23.50 -0.42 -11.58
C GLY A 20 -22.90 -0.39 -10.16
N MET A 21 -22.69 -1.55 -9.54
CA MET A 21 -22.08 -1.63 -8.21
C MET A 21 -20.58 -1.32 -8.22
N VAL A 22 -19.92 -1.51 -9.37
CA VAL A 22 -18.48 -1.27 -9.52
C VAL A 22 -18.25 -0.05 -10.41
N PRO A 23 -17.55 1.00 -9.92
CA PRO A 23 -17.23 2.18 -10.71
C PRO A 23 -16.41 1.85 -11.97
N HIS A 24 -16.56 2.64 -13.02
CA HIS A 24 -15.88 2.43 -14.30
C HIS A 24 -14.35 2.29 -14.16
N TYR A 25 -13.72 3.20 -13.41
CA TYR A 25 -12.26 3.17 -13.21
C TYR A 25 -11.77 1.90 -12.49
N VAL A 26 -12.56 1.35 -11.58
CA VAL A 26 -12.23 0.07 -10.92
C VAL A 26 -12.27 -1.06 -11.92
N LYS A 27 -13.26 -1.09 -12.84
CA LYS A 27 -13.33 -2.08 -13.93
C LYS A 27 -12.13 -2.00 -14.86
N VAL A 28 -11.74 -0.77 -15.26
CA VAL A 28 -10.57 -0.55 -16.13
C VAL A 28 -9.28 -1.05 -15.45
N GLN A 29 -9.05 -0.69 -14.18
CA GLN A 29 -7.87 -1.14 -13.45
C GLN A 29 -7.87 -2.65 -13.20
N ALA A 30 -9.02 -3.23 -12.88
CA ALA A 30 -9.16 -4.68 -12.73
C ALA A 30 -8.84 -5.42 -14.04
N GLN A 31 -9.32 -4.91 -15.20
CA GLN A 31 -9.01 -5.49 -16.48
C GLN A 31 -7.52 -5.38 -16.82
N GLN A 32 -6.92 -4.21 -16.66
CA GLN A 32 -5.48 -4.01 -16.90
C GLN A 32 -4.62 -4.95 -16.03
N TRP A 33 -4.99 -5.14 -14.77
CA TRP A 33 -4.26 -6.05 -13.90
C TRP A 33 -4.47 -7.52 -14.31
N MET A 34 -5.67 -7.90 -14.74
CA MET A 34 -5.93 -9.25 -15.30
C MET A 34 -5.09 -9.50 -16.57
N ASP A 35 -4.96 -8.50 -17.43
CA ASP A 35 -4.14 -8.60 -18.64
C ASP A 35 -2.66 -8.87 -18.30
N ILE A 36 -2.16 -8.32 -17.20
CA ILE A 36 -0.82 -8.65 -16.67
C ILE A 36 -0.76 -10.10 -16.16
N VAL A 37 -1.75 -10.53 -15.38
CA VAL A 37 -1.81 -11.90 -14.84
C VAL A 37 -1.93 -12.94 -15.96
N ASP A 38 -2.62 -12.60 -17.04
CA ASP A 38 -2.88 -13.47 -18.18
C ASP A 38 -1.80 -13.39 -19.29
N ASP A 39 -0.71 -12.64 -19.02
CA ASP A 39 0.42 -12.45 -19.92
C ASP A 39 0.07 -11.73 -21.24
N TYR A 40 -1.01 -10.93 -21.25
CA TYR A 40 -1.31 -10.03 -22.39
C TYR A 40 -0.54 -8.72 -22.33
N ASN A 41 0.05 -8.37 -21.18
CA ASN A 41 0.93 -7.23 -21.02
C ASN A 41 2.39 -7.70 -21.08
N GLU A 42 3.16 -7.14 -22.02
CA GLU A 42 4.55 -7.53 -22.26
C GLU A 42 5.52 -6.89 -21.26
N ASP A 43 5.12 -5.78 -20.61
CA ASP A 43 6.00 -4.97 -19.76
C ASP A 43 5.99 -5.41 -18.28
N ALA A 44 4.94 -6.12 -17.85
CA ALA A 44 4.74 -6.43 -16.44
C ALA A 44 4.38 -7.90 -16.19
N TYR A 45 4.58 -8.33 -14.95
CA TYR A 45 4.18 -9.67 -14.48
C TYR A 45 3.83 -9.64 -13.00
N VAL A 46 3.08 -10.61 -12.52
CA VAL A 46 2.87 -10.80 -11.09
C VAL A 46 3.89 -11.79 -10.55
N ASP A 47 4.69 -11.36 -9.57
CA ASP A 47 5.70 -12.18 -8.93
C ASP A 47 5.06 -13.14 -7.92
N GLU A 48 4.98 -14.43 -8.28
CA GLU A 48 4.38 -15.45 -7.42
C GLU A 48 5.15 -15.68 -6.12
N LYS A 49 6.47 -15.47 -6.08
CA LYS A 49 7.26 -15.62 -4.85
C LYS A 49 6.98 -14.47 -3.89
N GLU A 50 6.90 -13.26 -4.40
CA GLU A 50 6.53 -12.10 -3.58
C GLU A 50 5.08 -12.22 -3.10
N PHE A 51 4.16 -12.68 -3.95
CA PHE A 51 2.78 -12.98 -3.56
C PHE A 51 2.70 -14.02 -2.43
N GLU A 52 3.45 -15.13 -2.53
CA GLU A 52 3.50 -16.14 -1.48
C GLU A 52 4.05 -15.58 -0.16
N LYS A 53 5.12 -14.78 -0.23
CA LYS A 53 5.71 -14.09 0.92
C LYS A 53 4.69 -13.17 1.58
N ILE A 54 3.98 -12.34 0.81
CA ILE A 54 2.92 -11.46 1.30
C ILE A 54 1.79 -12.27 1.95
N CYS A 55 1.34 -13.35 1.33
CA CYS A 55 0.33 -14.25 1.91
C CYS A 55 0.77 -14.82 3.26
N ASN A 56 2.03 -15.23 3.39
CA ASN A 56 2.56 -15.76 4.64
C ASN A 56 2.64 -14.69 5.73
N LEU A 57 3.05 -13.46 5.39
CA LEU A 57 3.04 -12.34 6.33
C LEU A 57 1.62 -11.97 6.79
N LEU A 58 0.65 -11.97 5.87
CA LEU A 58 -0.76 -11.71 6.21
C LEU A 58 -1.35 -12.76 7.18
N LYS A 59 -0.86 -14.03 7.13
CA LYS A 59 -1.25 -15.07 8.09
C LYS A 59 -0.67 -14.84 9.49
N LEU A 60 0.47 -14.15 9.61
CA LEU A 60 1.07 -13.80 10.90
C LEU A 60 0.40 -12.59 11.56
N MET A 61 -0.24 -11.74 10.77
CA MET A 61 -0.96 -10.57 11.27
C MET A 61 -2.39 -10.95 11.68
N ILE A 62 -2.78 -10.53 12.88
CA ILE A 62 -4.13 -10.79 13.42
C ILE A 62 -5.00 -9.53 13.30
N HIS A 63 -6.19 -9.71 12.79
CA HIS A 63 -7.19 -8.64 12.71
C HIS A 63 -7.68 -8.28 14.12
N PRO A 64 -7.57 -7.00 14.55
CA PRO A 64 -7.82 -6.60 15.94
C PRO A 64 -9.26 -6.82 16.41
N ASP A 65 -10.25 -6.75 15.52
CA ASP A 65 -11.66 -6.83 15.88
C ASP A 65 -12.25 -8.25 15.68
N VAL A 66 -11.73 -8.99 14.69
CA VAL A 66 -12.26 -10.33 14.31
C VAL A 66 -11.44 -11.45 14.95
N HIS A 67 -10.21 -11.17 15.40
CA HIS A 67 -9.31 -12.10 16.07
C HIS A 67 -8.91 -13.34 15.25
N CYS A 68 -8.98 -13.24 13.93
CA CYS A 68 -8.40 -14.23 12.99
C CYS A 68 -7.29 -13.59 12.17
N SER A 69 -6.60 -14.38 11.32
CA SER A 69 -5.55 -13.83 10.47
C SER A 69 -6.12 -12.75 9.52
N ILE A 70 -5.32 -11.72 9.21
CA ILE A 70 -5.72 -10.74 8.19
C ILE A 70 -5.89 -11.43 6.84
N TYR A 71 -5.12 -12.49 6.57
CA TYR A 71 -5.27 -13.32 5.38
C TYR A 71 -6.71 -13.83 5.21
N ASP A 72 -7.34 -14.30 6.29
CA ASP A 72 -8.70 -14.86 6.26
C ASP A 72 -9.78 -13.78 6.31
N ALA A 73 -9.56 -12.72 7.10
CA ALA A 73 -10.51 -11.63 7.32
C ALA A 73 -10.59 -10.62 6.17
N MET A 74 -9.58 -10.57 5.29
CA MET A 74 -9.45 -9.53 4.27
C MET A 74 -10.60 -9.58 3.25
N GLU A 75 -11.13 -8.42 2.90
CA GLU A 75 -12.12 -8.23 1.85
C GLU A 75 -11.53 -8.43 0.45
N ASP A 76 -12.35 -8.86 -0.51
CA ASP A 76 -11.85 -9.26 -1.82
C ASP A 76 -11.22 -8.12 -2.63
N TYR A 77 -11.74 -6.88 -2.51
CA TYR A 77 -11.12 -5.72 -3.15
C TYR A 77 -9.72 -5.41 -2.60
N ALA A 78 -9.52 -5.64 -1.29
CA ALA A 78 -8.23 -5.40 -0.66
C ALA A 78 -7.18 -6.43 -1.11
N TRP A 79 -7.61 -7.65 -1.46
CA TRP A 79 -6.74 -8.63 -2.12
C TRP A 79 -6.22 -8.12 -3.45
N LEU A 80 -7.09 -7.52 -4.29
CA LEU A 80 -6.66 -6.91 -5.55
C LEU A 80 -5.69 -5.75 -5.29
N LEU A 81 -6.02 -4.84 -4.35
CA LEU A 81 -5.17 -3.71 -3.99
C LEU A 81 -3.78 -4.16 -3.58
N ILE A 82 -3.66 -5.08 -2.61
CA ILE A 82 -2.37 -5.55 -2.08
C ILE A 82 -1.58 -6.32 -3.14
N THR A 83 -2.24 -7.21 -3.89
CA THR A 83 -1.55 -8.00 -4.91
C THR A 83 -1.06 -7.11 -6.07
N ALA A 84 -1.87 -6.17 -6.53
CA ALA A 84 -1.47 -5.24 -7.57
C ALA A 84 -0.29 -4.37 -7.12
N THR A 85 -0.37 -3.74 -5.96
CA THR A 85 0.63 -2.76 -5.51
C THR A 85 1.93 -3.39 -5.01
N LEU A 86 1.90 -4.57 -4.42
CA LEU A 86 3.07 -5.19 -3.81
C LEU A 86 3.69 -6.33 -4.62
N CYS A 87 2.91 -6.98 -5.50
CA CYS A 87 3.37 -8.18 -6.19
C CYS A 87 3.48 -8.03 -7.71
N THR A 88 3.04 -6.89 -8.29
CA THR A 88 3.16 -6.65 -9.73
C THR A 88 4.46 -5.91 -10.03
N MET A 89 5.28 -6.48 -10.90
CA MET A 89 6.64 -6.02 -11.19
C MET A 89 6.81 -5.72 -12.67
N TRP A 90 7.71 -4.80 -13.01
CA TRP A 90 8.20 -4.61 -14.36
C TRP A 90 8.99 -5.82 -14.84
N ARG A 91 8.85 -6.18 -16.11
CA ARG A 91 9.73 -7.17 -16.75
C ARG A 91 11.08 -6.55 -17.05
N GLU A 92 12.12 -7.32 -16.87
CA GLU A 92 13.46 -6.97 -17.31
C GLU A 92 13.46 -6.83 -18.85
N GLY A 93 14.01 -5.74 -19.37
CA GLY A 93 13.99 -5.41 -20.81
C GLY A 93 12.80 -4.57 -21.27
N SER A 94 11.87 -4.16 -20.37
CA SER A 94 10.89 -3.12 -20.69
C SER A 94 11.57 -1.75 -20.81
N GLU A 95 11.02 -0.84 -21.64
CA GLU A 95 11.63 0.50 -21.86
C GLU A 95 11.87 1.27 -20.57
N ILE A 96 10.93 1.23 -19.62
CA ILE A 96 11.07 1.91 -18.32
C ILE A 96 12.14 1.24 -17.45
N TYR A 97 12.33 -0.07 -17.57
CA TYR A 97 13.36 -0.80 -16.83
C TYR A 97 14.76 -0.42 -17.34
N ASP A 98 14.92 -0.25 -18.63
CA ASP A 98 16.21 0.07 -19.28
C ASP A 98 16.59 1.56 -19.16
N ASP A 99 15.61 2.48 -19.13
CA ASP A 99 15.83 3.92 -18.99
C ASP A 99 16.30 4.33 -17.59
N ASN A 100 15.97 3.56 -16.56
CA ASN A 100 16.53 3.73 -15.23
C ASN A 100 17.93 3.15 -15.19
N LYS A 101 18.95 3.89 -15.66
CA LYS A 101 20.39 3.58 -15.74
C LYS A 101 21.05 3.09 -14.43
N VAL A 102 20.30 2.56 -13.51
CA VAL A 102 20.79 1.94 -12.30
C VAL A 102 20.99 0.47 -12.62
N ASN A 103 22.14 -0.06 -12.26
CA ASN A 103 22.52 -1.45 -12.45
C ASN A 103 21.65 -2.37 -11.55
N PHE A 104 20.37 -2.52 -11.92
CA PHE A 104 19.34 -3.26 -11.20
C PHE A 104 19.40 -4.78 -11.39
N ALA A 105 20.55 -5.32 -11.80
CA ALA A 105 20.75 -6.75 -12.03
C ALA A 105 20.29 -7.66 -10.86
N SER A 106 19.83 -7.08 -9.75
CA SER A 106 19.36 -7.84 -8.58
C SER A 106 18.10 -7.26 -7.89
N CYS A 107 17.48 -6.19 -8.40
CA CYS A 107 16.33 -5.54 -7.74
C CYS A 107 15.09 -5.58 -8.63
N LYS A 108 14.02 -6.20 -8.14
CA LYS A 108 12.72 -6.17 -8.80
C LYS A 108 12.08 -4.80 -8.61
N ILE A 109 11.53 -4.21 -9.66
CA ILE A 109 10.89 -2.89 -9.64
C ILE A 109 9.38 -3.08 -9.71
N ARG A 110 8.64 -2.45 -8.77
CA ARG A 110 7.17 -2.48 -8.78
C ARG A 110 6.60 -1.73 -9.98
N TYR A 111 5.58 -2.32 -10.58
CA TYR A 111 4.86 -1.72 -11.70
C TYR A 111 3.98 -0.55 -11.26
N TYR A 112 3.25 -0.70 -10.14
CA TYR A 112 2.39 0.33 -9.59
C TYR A 112 3.10 1.11 -8.49
N THR A 113 3.27 2.42 -8.70
CA THR A 113 3.87 3.35 -7.73
C THR A 113 2.83 4.25 -7.05
N THR A 114 1.58 4.20 -7.50
CA THR A 114 0.47 4.99 -6.95
C THR A 114 -0.77 4.12 -6.81
N ALA A 115 -1.45 4.20 -5.67
CA ALA A 115 -2.75 3.62 -5.43
C ALA A 115 -3.74 4.71 -5.00
N LEU A 116 -4.84 4.86 -5.73
CA LEU A 116 -5.97 5.71 -5.35
C LEU A 116 -7.10 4.84 -4.83
N LEU A 117 -7.55 5.12 -3.61
CA LEU A 117 -8.60 4.38 -2.95
C LEU A 117 -9.73 5.32 -2.52
N GLU A 118 -10.67 5.54 -3.42
CA GLU A 118 -11.88 6.30 -3.14
C GLU A 118 -13.01 5.34 -2.77
N ILE A 119 -13.27 5.22 -1.48
CA ILE A 119 -14.28 4.30 -0.93
C ILE A 119 -15.08 5.04 0.14
N SER A 120 -16.38 4.76 0.22
CA SER A 120 -17.26 5.29 1.25
C SER A 120 -16.75 5.02 2.66
N ARG A 121 -17.17 5.83 3.63
CA ARG A 121 -16.79 5.68 5.05
C ARG A 121 -17.15 4.28 5.56
N LYS A 122 -16.40 3.78 6.55
CA LYS A 122 -16.55 2.46 7.21
C LYS A 122 -16.20 1.23 6.34
N ASN A 123 -15.50 1.41 5.23
CA ASN A 123 -15.00 0.32 4.38
C ASN A 123 -13.48 0.09 4.54
N HIS A 124 -12.97 0.23 5.75
CA HIS A 124 -11.62 -0.20 6.17
C HIS A 124 -10.43 0.38 5.37
N LYS A 125 -10.59 1.50 4.60
CA LYS A 125 -9.52 2.08 3.77
C LYS A 125 -8.24 2.36 4.56
N THR A 126 -8.33 3.06 5.69
CA THR A 126 -7.18 3.37 6.58
C THR A 126 -6.57 2.10 7.16
N PHE A 127 -7.38 1.08 7.47
CA PHE A 127 -6.92 -0.22 7.97
C PHE A 127 -6.06 -0.95 6.93
N TYR A 128 -6.50 -1.05 5.67
CA TYR A 128 -5.72 -1.71 4.62
C TYR A 128 -4.46 -0.93 4.23
N CYS A 129 -4.47 0.40 4.30
CA CYS A 129 -3.25 1.19 4.18
C CYS A 129 -2.26 0.87 5.31
N ALA A 130 -2.72 0.70 6.55
CA ALA A 130 -1.88 0.28 7.66
C ALA A 130 -1.30 -1.13 7.45
N VAL A 131 -2.09 -2.07 6.91
CA VAL A 131 -1.61 -3.41 6.51
C VAL A 131 -0.49 -3.30 5.47
N ILE A 132 -0.68 -2.50 4.42
CA ILE A 132 0.34 -2.29 3.38
C ILE A 132 1.61 -1.66 3.97
N ILE A 133 1.50 -0.67 4.86
CA ILE A 133 2.67 -0.08 5.54
C ILE A 133 3.43 -1.13 6.35
N ILE A 134 2.75 -1.97 7.13
CA ILE A 134 3.41 -3.05 7.89
C ILE A 134 4.12 -4.02 6.94
N LEU A 135 3.47 -4.43 5.84
CA LEU A 135 4.07 -5.31 4.83
C LEU A 135 5.31 -4.66 4.21
N LEU A 136 5.23 -3.38 3.85
CA LEU A 136 6.35 -2.64 3.29
C LEU A 136 7.51 -2.48 4.28
N MET A 137 7.23 -2.26 5.57
CA MET A 137 8.24 -2.23 6.62
C MET A 137 8.93 -3.58 6.81
N LEU A 138 8.20 -4.70 6.64
CA LEU A 138 8.76 -6.06 6.77
C LEU A 138 9.54 -6.51 5.52
N THR A 139 9.18 -6.03 4.33
CA THR A 139 9.72 -6.52 3.05
C THR A 139 10.59 -5.53 2.32
N GLY A 140 10.58 -4.27 2.74
CA GLY A 140 11.27 -3.17 2.09
C GLY A 140 12.78 -3.10 2.39
N VAL A 141 13.39 -2.06 1.88
CA VAL A 141 14.83 -1.80 2.07
C VAL A 141 15.13 -1.42 3.52
N GLY A 142 16.38 -1.66 3.95
CA GLY A 142 16.87 -1.18 5.24
C GLY A 142 16.80 0.36 5.32
N PHE A 143 16.51 0.88 6.52
CA PHE A 143 16.36 2.31 6.79
C PHE A 143 15.24 2.97 5.97
N GLY A 144 14.24 2.18 5.51
CA GLY A 144 13.11 2.68 4.76
C GLY A 144 12.24 3.63 5.59
N ARG A 145 11.80 4.73 4.99
CA ARG A 145 10.99 5.76 5.66
C ARG A 145 9.58 5.79 5.10
N TYR A 146 8.62 5.65 5.99
CA TYR A 146 7.21 5.55 5.67
C TYR A 146 6.43 6.65 6.40
N PHE A 147 5.45 7.26 5.73
CA PHE A 147 4.71 8.39 6.29
C PHE A 147 3.20 8.24 6.10
N SER A 148 2.44 8.83 7.00
CA SER A 148 1.06 9.22 6.72
C SER A 148 0.94 10.74 6.80
N VAL A 149 0.15 11.31 5.91
CA VAL A 149 -0.09 12.76 5.81
C VAL A 149 -1.59 12.99 5.78
N ALA A 150 -2.07 13.96 6.53
CA ALA A 150 -3.46 14.38 6.55
C ALA A 150 -3.55 15.88 6.91
N PRO A 151 -4.71 16.55 6.73
CA PRO A 151 -4.89 17.96 7.10
C PRO A 151 -4.47 18.28 8.54
N THR A 152 -4.64 17.34 9.46
CA THR A 152 -4.22 17.49 10.84
C THR A 152 -3.38 16.30 11.30
N LEU A 153 -2.51 16.52 12.30
CA LEU A 153 -1.72 15.44 12.92
C LEU A 153 -2.64 14.36 13.55
N ALA A 154 -3.78 14.77 14.08
CA ALA A 154 -4.75 13.82 14.62
C ALA A 154 -5.27 12.85 13.56
N GLN A 155 -5.64 13.35 12.38
CA GLN A 155 -6.09 12.53 11.25
C GLN A 155 -4.97 11.64 10.72
N SER A 156 -3.77 12.17 10.50
CA SER A 156 -2.64 11.34 10.03
C SER A 156 -2.26 10.25 11.03
N SER A 157 -2.49 10.49 12.33
CA SER A 157 -2.24 9.52 13.40
C SER A 157 -3.23 8.35 13.40
N GLU A 158 -4.36 8.42 12.69
CA GLU A 158 -5.32 7.31 12.59
C GLU A 158 -4.70 6.10 11.87
N VAL A 159 -3.87 6.33 10.84
CA VAL A 159 -3.10 5.24 10.20
C VAL A 159 -2.16 4.58 11.21
N LYS A 160 -1.45 5.37 12.03
CA LYS A 160 -0.57 4.84 13.08
C LYS A 160 -1.36 4.08 14.15
N LEU A 161 -2.55 4.55 14.50
CA LEU A 161 -3.42 3.85 15.45
C LEU A 161 -3.84 2.48 14.88
N ALA A 162 -4.16 2.40 13.59
CA ALA A 162 -4.46 1.13 12.93
C ALA A 162 -3.23 0.19 12.91
N VAL A 163 -2.04 0.69 12.53
CA VAL A 163 -0.78 -0.06 12.62
C VAL A 163 -0.58 -0.61 14.04
N ARG A 164 -0.70 0.24 15.06
CA ARG A 164 -0.55 -0.15 16.47
C ARG A 164 -1.53 -1.24 16.89
N LYS A 165 -2.80 -1.14 16.47
CA LYS A 165 -3.83 -2.15 16.78
C LYS A 165 -3.47 -3.50 16.16
N ILE A 166 -3.11 -3.53 14.88
CA ILE A 166 -2.70 -4.75 14.17
C ILE A 166 -1.49 -5.38 14.85
N LEU A 167 -0.44 -4.61 15.10
CA LEU A 167 0.78 -5.12 15.74
C LEU A 167 0.50 -5.70 17.12
N LYS A 168 -0.25 -4.97 17.97
CA LYS A 168 -0.59 -5.45 19.34
C LYS A 168 -1.47 -6.70 19.34
N SER A 169 -2.24 -6.93 18.27
CA SER A 169 -3.05 -8.14 18.11
C SER A 169 -2.25 -9.31 17.51
N SER A 170 -1.01 -9.08 17.07
CA SER A 170 -0.18 -10.04 16.32
C SER A 170 1.02 -10.50 17.17
N PRO A 171 0.85 -11.54 18.01
CA PRO A 171 1.89 -11.95 18.98
C PRO A 171 3.23 -12.33 18.31
N LEU A 172 3.17 -12.93 17.11
CA LEU A 172 4.39 -13.32 16.37
C LEU A 172 5.21 -12.14 15.85
N LEU A 173 4.60 -10.94 15.72
CA LEU A 173 5.32 -9.71 15.34
C LEU A 173 5.74 -8.88 16.56
N MET A 174 5.17 -9.17 17.73
CA MET A 174 5.40 -8.45 18.98
C MET A 174 5.86 -9.43 20.07
N ASP A 175 6.75 -10.36 19.71
CA ASP A 175 7.37 -11.27 20.66
C ASP A 175 8.01 -10.50 21.84
N GLU A 176 7.96 -11.06 23.04
CA GLU A 176 8.46 -10.37 24.25
C GLU A 176 9.98 -10.29 24.27
N GLU A 177 10.66 -11.29 23.71
CA GLU A 177 12.14 -11.38 23.72
C GLU A 177 12.77 -10.70 22.48
N ASP A 178 12.14 -10.87 21.30
CA ASP A 178 12.65 -10.35 20.02
C ASP A 178 11.54 -9.76 19.15
N PRO A 179 10.96 -8.62 19.54
CA PRO A 179 9.86 -8.03 18.78
C PRO A 179 10.34 -7.51 17.42
N ALA A 180 9.61 -7.86 16.35
CA ALA A 180 9.87 -7.32 15.01
C ALA A 180 9.61 -5.80 14.93
N PHE A 181 8.80 -5.25 15.83
CA PHE A 181 8.45 -3.83 15.84
C PHE A 181 8.54 -3.22 17.23
N LYS A 182 8.88 -1.92 17.26
CA LYS A 182 8.83 -1.07 18.45
C LYS A 182 7.85 0.08 18.23
N ILE A 183 6.87 0.22 19.10
CA ILE A 183 5.84 1.26 19.03
C ILE A 183 6.24 2.41 19.97
N LEU A 184 6.66 3.52 19.40
CA LEU A 184 7.02 4.74 20.10
C LEU A 184 5.86 5.75 20.10
N ARG A 185 6.00 6.82 20.89
CA ARG A 185 4.98 7.88 20.96
C ARG A 185 4.79 8.60 19.60
N SER A 186 5.87 8.88 18.90
CA SER A 186 5.87 9.61 17.62
C SER A 186 5.80 8.69 16.40
N GLU A 187 6.37 7.49 16.46
CA GLU A 187 6.62 6.63 15.32
C GLU A 187 6.46 5.14 15.66
N VAL A 188 6.54 4.31 14.64
CA VAL A 188 6.70 2.85 14.76
C VAL A 188 7.98 2.48 14.03
N THR A 189 8.86 1.71 14.66
CA THR A 189 10.11 1.21 14.04
C THR A 189 10.03 -0.30 13.81
N CYS A 190 10.57 -0.75 12.69
CA CYS A 190 10.80 -2.17 12.42
C CYS A 190 12.24 -2.52 12.80
N ASN A 191 12.40 -3.44 13.75
CA ASN A 191 13.72 -3.83 14.26
C ASN A 191 14.48 -4.72 13.26
N ILE A 192 13.79 -5.32 12.28
CA ILE A 192 14.38 -6.24 11.29
C ILE A 192 15.31 -5.49 10.32
N ASN A 193 14.95 -4.28 9.90
CA ASN A 193 15.64 -3.51 8.87
C ASN A 193 15.78 -2.01 9.20
N GLU A 194 15.53 -1.64 10.44
CA GLU A 194 15.66 -0.27 10.94
C GLU A 194 14.81 0.76 10.17
N SER A 195 13.69 0.33 9.60
CA SER A 195 12.76 1.23 8.95
C SER A 195 11.80 1.89 9.95
N ASP A 196 11.28 3.06 9.61
CA ASP A 196 10.36 3.83 10.47
C ASP A 196 9.09 4.26 9.75
N PHE A 197 7.98 4.32 10.52
CA PHE A 197 6.71 4.90 10.07
C PHE A 197 6.30 6.04 11.00
N THR A 198 6.15 7.25 10.43
CA THR A 198 5.85 8.47 11.17
C THR A 198 4.63 9.20 10.60
N PRO A 199 3.59 9.50 11.40
CA PRO A 199 2.51 10.40 10.99
C PRO A 199 2.99 11.85 10.95
N LEU A 200 2.61 12.59 9.90
CA LEU A 200 2.97 13.98 9.68
C LEU A 200 1.70 14.84 9.63
N ALA A 201 1.77 16.01 10.27
CA ALA A 201 0.80 17.07 10.02
C ALA A 201 1.15 17.76 8.71
N TYR A 202 0.13 18.22 8.00
CA TYR A 202 0.29 19.14 6.91
C TYR A 202 0.86 20.48 7.41
N SER A 203 2.15 20.70 7.17
CA SER A 203 2.75 22.01 7.19
C SER A 203 3.91 22.01 6.21
N ASN A 204 4.02 23.06 5.40
CA ASN A 204 4.98 23.17 4.30
C ASN A 204 6.43 22.84 4.72
N ASP A 205 6.84 23.30 5.91
CA ASP A 205 8.22 23.15 6.40
C ASP A 205 8.63 21.70 6.74
N ASN A 206 7.67 20.78 6.88
CA ASN A 206 7.95 19.41 7.32
C ASN A 206 7.99 18.37 6.19
N LEU A 207 7.57 18.72 4.98
CA LEU A 207 7.43 17.77 3.87
C LEU A 207 8.60 17.82 2.89
N ASP A 208 9.18 19.01 2.63
CA ASP A 208 10.14 19.25 1.56
C ASP A 208 11.51 18.54 1.70
N SER A 209 11.85 18.04 2.89
CA SER A 209 13.15 17.41 3.14
C SER A 209 13.07 15.89 3.37
N ARG A 210 11.93 15.25 3.09
CA ARG A 210 11.71 13.86 3.44
C ARG A 210 11.76 12.96 2.22
N LEU A 211 12.62 11.94 2.27
CA LEU A 211 12.63 10.85 1.29
C LEU A 211 11.64 9.77 1.74
N ALA A 212 10.53 9.60 1.03
CA ALA A 212 9.47 8.67 1.39
C ALA A 212 9.50 7.41 0.54
N ASN A 213 9.86 6.27 1.13
CA ASN A 213 9.71 4.95 0.47
C ASN A 213 8.23 4.63 0.21
N ALA A 214 7.36 4.95 1.16
CA ALA A 214 5.94 5.02 0.88
C ALA A 214 5.25 6.06 1.77
N PHE A 215 4.10 6.55 1.28
CA PHE A 215 3.23 7.43 2.08
C PHE A 215 1.76 7.08 1.91
N VAL A 216 0.96 7.44 2.91
CA VAL A 216 -0.50 7.43 2.87
C VAL A 216 -0.98 8.86 3.02
N ALA A 217 -1.63 9.41 2.00
CA ALA A 217 -2.38 10.67 2.11
C ALA A 217 -3.84 10.34 2.46
N ASP A 218 -4.22 10.58 3.70
CA ASP A 218 -5.59 10.32 4.19
C ASP A 218 -6.43 11.59 4.12
N GLU A 219 -7.71 11.43 3.75
CA GLU A 219 -8.68 12.52 3.52
C GLU A 219 -8.17 13.51 2.45
N ALA A 220 -7.58 12.98 1.38
CA ALA A 220 -6.93 13.77 0.32
C ALA A 220 -7.88 14.77 -0.38
N GLY A 221 -9.18 14.48 -0.50
CA GLY A 221 -10.16 15.42 -1.04
C GLY A 221 -10.37 16.68 -0.18
N GLY A 222 -9.91 16.69 1.06
CA GLY A 222 -9.92 17.86 1.95
C GLY A 222 -8.57 18.56 2.06
N MET A 223 -7.56 18.14 1.27
CA MET A 223 -6.20 18.71 1.29
C MET A 223 -5.97 19.62 0.10
N ASP A 224 -5.12 20.65 0.27
CA ASP A 224 -4.55 21.37 -0.86
C ASP A 224 -3.64 20.43 -1.68
N SER A 225 -3.37 20.74 -2.96
CA SER A 225 -2.56 19.88 -3.85
C SER A 225 -1.09 19.78 -3.40
N TYR A 226 -0.56 20.85 -2.80
CA TYR A 226 0.85 20.96 -2.44
C TYR A 226 1.41 19.80 -1.59
N PRO A 227 0.75 19.32 -0.50
CA PRO A 227 1.28 18.21 0.29
C PRO A 227 1.44 16.91 -0.50
N LEU A 228 0.48 16.63 -1.37
CA LEU A 228 0.52 15.45 -2.21
C LEU A 228 1.65 15.55 -3.25
N GLU A 229 1.83 16.74 -3.84
CA GLU A 229 2.93 17.02 -4.77
C GLU A 229 4.30 16.94 -4.08
N ALA A 230 4.43 17.51 -2.87
CA ALA A 230 5.66 17.43 -2.08
C ALA A 230 6.02 15.97 -1.74
N MET A 231 5.05 15.16 -1.30
CA MET A 231 5.28 13.75 -1.01
C MET A 231 5.62 12.95 -2.27
N ARG A 232 5.00 13.21 -3.41
CA ARG A 232 5.36 12.60 -4.69
C ARG A 232 6.75 13.01 -5.17
N SER A 233 7.09 14.29 -5.06
CA SER A 233 8.41 14.79 -5.40
C SER A 233 9.51 14.14 -4.55
N SER A 234 9.22 13.85 -3.28
CA SER A 234 10.14 13.16 -2.37
C SER A 234 10.44 11.71 -2.78
N GLN A 235 9.68 11.15 -3.71
CA GLN A 235 9.80 9.77 -4.18
C GLN A 235 10.53 9.61 -5.51
N ILE A 236 10.86 10.70 -6.22
CA ILE A 236 11.38 10.66 -7.61
C ILE A 236 12.64 9.80 -7.75
N GLU A 237 13.54 9.82 -6.76
CA GLU A 237 14.78 9.03 -6.79
C GLU A 237 14.68 7.70 -6.05
N ILE A 238 13.51 7.38 -5.49
CA ILE A 238 13.33 6.17 -4.68
C ILE A 238 12.79 5.04 -5.55
N ILE A 239 13.58 3.99 -5.64
CA ILE A 239 13.14 2.74 -6.28
C ILE A 239 12.11 2.05 -5.40
N ASN A 240 11.08 1.47 -6.04
CA ASN A 240 10.02 0.76 -5.33
C ASN A 240 9.24 1.66 -4.35
N ASN A 241 9.10 2.94 -4.69
CA ASN A 241 8.22 3.83 -3.96
C ASN A 241 6.74 3.43 -4.09
N LEU A 242 5.90 3.89 -3.16
CA LEU A 242 4.45 3.73 -3.23
C LEU A 242 3.75 4.93 -2.57
N GLY A 243 2.94 5.65 -3.34
CA GLY A 243 2.02 6.66 -2.82
C GLY A 243 0.60 6.11 -2.74
N MET A 244 0.01 6.07 -1.56
CA MET A 244 -1.39 5.70 -1.37
C MET A 244 -2.20 6.96 -1.07
N VAL A 245 -3.17 7.25 -1.91
CA VAL A 245 -4.09 8.38 -1.75
C VAL A 245 -5.46 7.82 -1.40
N ILE A 246 -5.96 8.14 -0.23
CA ILE A 246 -7.27 7.66 0.23
C ILE A 246 -8.19 8.82 0.55
N SER A 247 -9.42 8.73 0.10
CA SER A 247 -10.45 9.74 0.31
C SER A 247 -11.84 9.13 0.40
N THR A 248 -12.76 9.95 0.90
CA THR A 248 -14.19 9.77 0.69
C THR A 248 -14.65 10.84 -0.28
N GLN A 249 -15.67 10.54 -1.09
CA GLN A 249 -16.30 11.56 -1.94
C GLN A 249 -16.84 12.70 -1.09
N TYR A 250 -16.49 13.94 -1.45
CA TYR A 250 -17.00 15.16 -0.83
C TYR A 250 -18.19 15.70 -1.63
N PRO A 251 -19.20 16.31 -0.97
CA PRO A 251 -20.41 16.81 -1.64
C PRO A 251 -20.18 17.94 -2.66
N ASN A 252 -18.98 18.51 -2.71
CA ASN A 252 -18.62 19.65 -3.56
C ASN A 252 -17.64 19.29 -4.69
N ASP A 253 -17.46 18.01 -5.01
CA ASP A 253 -16.58 17.56 -6.09
C ASP A 253 -17.21 17.70 -7.50
N ASP A 254 -18.00 18.77 -7.70
CA ASP A 254 -18.59 19.15 -9.00
C ASP A 254 -17.62 20.02 -9.85
N ASN A 255 -16.29 19.81 -9.74
CA ASN A 255 -15.30 20.50 -10.57
C ASN A 255 -14.42 19.52 -11.34
#